data_ca69973f947a5b71f7dd1844a82b8ecf
#
_entry.id   ca69973f947a5b71f7dd1844a82b8ecf
#
_cell.length_a   1.000
_cell.length_b   1.000
_cell.length_c   1.000
_cell.angle_alpha   90.00
_cell.angle_beta   90.00
_cell.angle_gamma   90.00
#
_symmetry.space_group_name_H-M   'P 1'
#
loop_
_entity.id
_entity.type
_entity.pdbx_description
1 polymer ?
#
loop_
_entity_poly.entity_id
_entity_poly.type
_entity_poly.pdbx_seq_one_letter_code
_entity_poly.pdbx_strand_id
1 'polypeptide(L)'
;MYNVRRKLWILTVLHFVVSAVMLKFFPSSDNNDAIATPANAQQAESGTSTVFSDDSTERFVAHRGYSNYAPENSIPAFELAGKIGFWGIETDICETSDGQFVCMHDDTLDRTTNGSGAISDYTLDDLSQFQIDYGNYLNTNENLKIPTLEEYLSICSTYGNVPIIEIKNITNYDAFLNTIIASGLETHCIITGAIDDVKEIRARNSIIPVMTIGYTPAPYTDNLERITEISENRGILYNYPQVDQAAIDILHQQNIFCGVWSVDDTETAQKYIDYGADFIVTNEIPARINHMVNDNE
;
A
#
# COMPACT_ATOMS: atom_id res chain seq x y z
N MET A 1 12.75 -34.43 -22.87
CA MET A 1 13.99 -34.09 -22.11
C MET A 1 14.62 -32.73 -22.46
N TYR A 2 14.21 -32.08 -23.52
CA TYR A 2 14.83 -30.78 -23.96
C TYR A 2 14.23 -29.53 -23.27
N ASN A 3 13.01 -29.61 -22.75
CA ASN A 3 12.32 -28.46 -22.15
C ASN A 3 12.62 -28.22 -20.65
N VAL A 4 13.13 -29.21 -19.93
CA VAL A 4 13.44 -29.07 -18.50
C VAL A 4 14.78 -28.32 -18.29
N ARG A 5 15.74 -28.52 -19.21
CA ARG A 5 17.04 -27.82 -19.10
C ARG A 5 16.99 -26.32 -19.41
N ARG A 6 16.05 -25.88 -20.28
CA ARG A 6 15.89 -24.44 -20.58
C ARG A 6 15.24 -23.66 -19.43
N LYS A 7 14.26 -24.25 -18.72
CA LYS A 7 13.66 -23.61 -17.54
C LYS A 7 14.65 -23.47 -16.38
N LEU A 8 15.52 -24.47 -16.21
CA LEU A 8 16.55 -24.42 -15.16
C LEU A 8 17.62 -23.35 -15.42
N TRP A 9 17.94 -23.08 -16.70
CA TRP A 9 18.92 -22.05 -17.07
C TRP A 9 18.38 -20.64 -16.88
N ILE A 10 17.12 -20.40 -17.18
CA ILE A 10 16.48 -19.08 -17.00
C ILE A 10 16.36 -18.76 -15.51
N LEU A 11 15.98 -19.73 -14.67
CA LEU A 11 15.97 -19.58 -13.21
C LEU A 11 17.34 -19.29 -12.61
N THR A 12 18.40 -19.92 -13.14
CA THR A 12 19.76 -19.71 -12.64
C THR A 12 20.32 -18.34 -13.05
N VAL A 13 19.99 -17.84 -14.24
CA VAL A 13 20.42 -16.51 -14.69
C VAL A 13 19.69 -15.40 -13.94
N LEU A 14 18.40 -15.56 -13.66
CA LEU A 14 17.63 -14.60 -12.85
C LEU A 14 18.15 -14.53 -11.40
N HIS A 15 18.50 -15.68 -10.81
CA HIS A 15 19.12 -15.73 -9.48
C HIS A 15 20.48 -15.01 -9.42
N PHE A 16 21.30 -15.11 -10.47
CA PHE A 16 22.59 -14.42 -10.54
C PHE A 16 22.47 -12.91 -10.75
N VAL A 17 21.45 -12.43 -11.48
CA VAL A 17 21.22 -10.99 -11.68
C VAL A 17 20.74 -10.32 -10.40
N VAL A 18 19.82 -10.95 -9.66
CA VAL A 18 19.34 -10.42 -8.37
C VAL A 18 20.45 -10.44 -7.32
N SER A 19 21.27 -11.50 -7.26
CA SER A 19 22.43 -11.56 -6.35
C SER A 19 23.55 -10.57 -6.73
N ALA A 20 23.74 -10.28 -8.01
CA ALA A 20 24.78 -9.33 -8.46
C ALA A 20 24.38 -7.87 -8.24
N VAL A 21 23.08 -7.56 -8.28
CA VAL A 21 22.57 -6.22 -7.93
C VAL A 21 22.68 -5.99 -6.43
N MET A 22 22.39 -7.01 -5.59
CA MET A 22 22.52 -6.89 -4.13
C MET A 22 23.97 -6.69 -3.67
N LEU A 23 24.98 -7.27 -4.35
CA LEU A 23 26.40 -7.12 -4.00
C LEU A 23 27.02 -5.76 -4.41
N LYS A 24 26.38 -4.99 -5.28
CA LYS A 24 26.86 -3.66 -5.71
C LYS A 24 26.38 -2.49 -4.85
N PHE A 25 25.42 -2.70 -3.95
CA PHE A 25 24.81 -1.64 -3.16
C PHE A 25 25.11 -1.67 -1.66
N PHE A 26 26.03 -2.52 -1.19
CA PHE A 26 26.52 -2.46 0.18
C PHE A 26 28.01 -2.10 0.20
N PRO A 27 28.38 -0.81 0.33
CA PRO A 27 29.70 -0.46 0.81
C PRO A 27 29.76 -0.75 2.33
N SER A 28 30.82 -1.43 2.76
CA SER A 28 31.13 -1.65 4.18
C SER A 28 31.15 -0.32 4.93
N SER A 29 30.33 -0.23 5.98
CA SER A 29 30.25 0.92 6.86
C SER A 29 31.46 0.95 7.80
N ASP A 30 32.39 1.84 7.52
CA ASP A 30 33.21 2.48 8.54
C ASP A 30 33.16 3.98 8.22
N ASN A 31 32.35 4.71 8.96
CA ASN A 31 32.64 6.11 9.31
C ASN A 31 31.58 6.64 10.30
N ASN A 32 32.10 7.09 11.44
CA ASN A 32 31.42 7.97 12.37
C ASN A 32 31.09 9.28 11.65
N ASP A 33 29.82 9.55 11.41
CA ASP A 33 29.36 10.92 11.16
C ASP A 33 28.09 11.21 11.93
N ALA A 34 28.12 12.40 12.50
CA ALA A 34 27.21 12.94 13.47
C ALA A 34 25.73 12.89 13.01
N ILE A 35 24.87 12.51 13.93
CA ILE A 35 23.42 12.65 13.85
C ILE A 35 23.09 14.14 13.62
N ALA A 36 22.72 14.49 12.40
CA ALA A 36 22.11 15.77 12.10
C ALA A 36 20.68 15.76 12.64
N THR A 37 20.41 16.55 13.65
CA THR A 37 19.06 16.88 14.11
C THR A 37 18.24 17.45 12.93
N PRO A 38 17.03 17.00 12.66
CA PRO A 38 16.18 17.64 11.67
C PRO A 38 15.79 19.03 12.18
N ALA A 39 16.30 20.05 11.50
CA ALA A 39 15.90 21.42 11.72
C ALA A 39 14.59 21.68 10.98
N ASN A 40 13.65 22.29 11.71
CA ASN A 40 12.40 22.89 11.24
C ASN A 40 11.31 21.96 10.72
N ALA A 41 10.47 21.54 11.66
CA ALA A 41 9.04 21.41 11.38
C ALA A 41 8.52 22.84 11.07
N GLN A 42 8.50 23.21 9.79
CA GLN A 42 7.71 24.35 9.35
C GLN A 42 6.24 24.00 9.61
N GLN A 43 5.56 24.87 10.33
CA GLN A 43 4.12 24.83 10.51
C GLN A 43 3.46 24.63 9.13
N ALA A 44 2.75 23.51 8.97
CA ALA A 44 1.95 23.26 7.79
C ALA A 44 0.92 24.39 7.68
N GLU A 45 1.04 25.17 6.62
CA GLU A 45 -0.04 26.06 6.22
C GLU A 45 -1.28 25.23 5.94
N SER A 46 -2.44 25.70 6.42
CA SER A 46 -3.73 25.03 6.41
C SER A 46 -4.00 24.13 5.17
N GLY A 47 -3.80 22.88 5.31
CA GLY A 47 -4.67 21.78 4.97
C GLY A 47 -5.05 21.54 3.52
N THR A 48 -4.11 21.46 2.56
CA THR A 48 -4.41 20.85 1.25
C THR A 48 -3.60 19.55 1.12
N SER A 49 -4.26 18.45 0.74
CA SER A 49 -3.57 17.21 0.44
C SER A 49 -2.61 17.39 -0.74
N THR A 50 -1.42 16.81 -0.65
CA THR A 50 -0.40 16.84 -1.71
C THR A 50 -0.30 15.53 -2.50
N VAL A 51 -1.17 14.57 -2.22
CA VAL A 51 -1.09 13.20 -2.77
C VAL A 51 -1.07 13.15 -4.29
N PHE A 52 -1.87 13.97 -4.95
CA PHE A 52 -1.95 14.02 -6.42
C PHE A 52 -1.32 15.32 -7.00
N SER A 53 -0.35 15.90 -6.29
CA SER A 53 0.28 17.17 -6.71
C SER A 53 1.35 17.02 -7.78
N ASP A 54 1.79 15.80 -8.09
CA ASP A 54 2.73 15.50 -9.17
C ASP A 54 2.02 15.34 -10.53
N ASP A 55 2.76 15.57 -11.62
CA ASP A 55 2.25 15.39 -12.99
C ASP A 55 2.29 13.92 -13.47
N SER A 56 2.52 12.95 -12.57
CA SER A 56 2.59 11.54 -12.94
C SER A 56 1.22 11.03 -13.37
N THR A 57 1.17 10.34 -14.49
CA THR A 57 -0.02 9.62 -14.96
C THR A 57 0.07 8.11 -14.68
N GLU A 58 1.26 7.62 -14.29
CA GLU A 58 1.50 6.20 -13.99
C GLU A 58 1.77 6.06 -12.49
N ARG A 59 0.71 5.90 -11.69
CA ARG A 59 0.81 5.70 -10.25
C ARG A 59 0.48 4.26 -9.88
N PHE A 60 1.52 3.45 -9.72
CA PHE A 60 1.38 2.09 -9.26
C PHE A 60 1.52 2.00 -7.74
N VAL A 61 0.58 1.29 -7.12
CA VAL A 61 0.51 1.02 -5.68
C VAL A 61 0.78 -0.45 -5.45
N ALA A 62 1.76 -0.77 -4.60
CA ALA A 62 2.10 -2.12 -4.21
C ALA A 62 1.06 -2.64 -3.20
N HIS A 63 0.24 -3.63 -3.60
CA HIS A 63 -0.84 -4.22 -2.80
C HIS A 63 -0.27 -5.07 -1.65
N ARG A 64 -0.48 -4.63 -0.41
CA ARG A 64 0.10 -5.21 0.82
C ARG A 64 1.63 -5.25 0.78
N GLY A 65 2.24 -4.18 0.23
CA GLY A 65 3.62 -4.18 -0.22
C GLY A 65 3.81 -4.93 -1.54
N TYR A 66 5.04 -5.20 -1.96
CA TYR A 66 5.30 -5.96 -3.19
C TYR A 66 5.10 -7.46 -2.96
N SER A 67 3.85 -7.85 -2.77
CA SER A 67 3.41 -9.14 -2.19
C SER A 67 3.69 -10.35 -3.10
N ASN A 68 3.91 -10.15 -4.40
CA ASN A 68 4.34 -11.24 -5.28
C ASN A 68 5.81 -11.67 -5.03
N TYR A 69 6.61 -10.82 -4.37
CA TYR A 69 8.04 -11.06 -4.12
C TYR A 69 8.44 -11.09 -2.64
N ALA A 70 7.49 -10.85 -1.74
CA ALA A 70 7.67 -11.00 -0.29
C ALA A 70 6.31 -11.32 0.37
N PRO A 71 6.28 -11.81 1.62
CA PRO A 71 5.01 -12.04 2.31
C PRO A 71 4.18 -10.75 2.43
N GLU A 72 2.87 -10.85 2.17
CA GLU A 72 1.95 -9.71 2.26
C GLU A 72 2.00 -9.03 3.64
N ASN A 73 1.78 -7.71 3.70
CA ASN A 73 1.74 -6.92 4.93
C ASN A 73 2.96 -7.15 5.84
N SER A 74 4.15 -7.24 5.24
CA SER A 74 5.41 -7.47 5.96
C SER A 74 6.45 -6.38 5.67
N ILE A 75 7.37 -6.19 6.61
CA ILE A 75 8.50 -5.25 6.43
C ILE A 75 9.25 -5.49 5.11
N PRO A 76 9.64 -6.74 4.75
CA PRO A 76 10.31 -6.98 3.47
C PRO A 76 9.48 -6.59 2.25
N ALA A 77 8.15 -6.79 2.28
CA ALA A 77 7.27 -6.40 1.16
C ALA A 77 7.19 -4.88 1.01
N PHE A 78 7.09 -4.16 2.11
CA PHE A 78 7.06 -2.69 2.11
C PHE A 78 8.41 -2.10 1.68
N GLU A 79 9.52 -2.59 2.23
CA GLU A 79 10.87 -2.14 1.83
C GLU A 79 11.17 -2.42 0.36
N LEU A 80 10.75 -3.59 -0.15
CA LEU A 80 10.95 -3.95 -1.54
C LEU A 80 10.15 -3.02 -2.46
N ALA A 81 8.90 -2.72 -2.13
CA ALA A 81 8.08 -1.75 -2.85
C ALA A 81 8.74 -0.37 -2.89
N GLY A 82 9.25 0.11 -1.75
CA GLY A 82 9.97 1.37 -1.66
C GLY A 82 11.24 1.39 -2.51
N LYS A 83 12.07 0.36 -2.42
CA LYS A 83 13.34 0.22 -3.18
C LYS A 83 13.12 0.18 -4.70
N ILE A 84 12.03 -0.42 -5.17
CA ILE A 84 11.68 -0.49 -6.60
C ILE A 84 11.10 0.84 -7.08
N GLY A 85 10.58 1.68 -6.17
CA GLY A 85 10.06 3.01 -6.49
C GLY A 85 8.59 3.02 -6.87
N PHE A 86 7.76 2.17 -6.25
CA PHE A 86 6.31 2.31 -6.35
C PHE A 86 5.88 3.72 -5.92
N TRP A 87 4.86 4.28 -6.56
CA TRP A 87 4.29 5.56 -6.16
C TRP A 87 3.67 5.47 -4.75
N GLY A 88 2.92 4.41 -4.48
CA GLY A 88 2.32 4.16 -3.17
C GLY A 88 2.53 2.73 -2.71
N ILE A 89 2.35 2.52 -1.42
CA ILE A 89 2.34 1.20 -0.80
C ILE A 89 1.01 1.06 -0.08
N GLU A 90 0.28 0.00 -0.36
CA GLU A 90 -0.98 -0.28 0.32
C GLU A 90 -0.73 -1.27 1.47
N THR A 91 -1.49 -1.12 2.55
CA THR A 91 -1.56 -2.02 3.69
C THR A 91 -2.94 -2.03 4.31
N ASP A 92 -3.27 -3.14 4.96
CA ASP A 92 -4.50 -3.36 5.71
C ASP A 92 -4.25 -3.17 7.21
N ILE A 93 -5.14 -2.50 7.94
CA ILE A 93 -4.96 -2.21 9.37
C ILE A 93 -6.07 -2.79 10.23
N CYS A 94 -5.65 -3.54 11.26
CA CYS A 94 -6.48 -4.03 12.36
C CYS A 94 -6.02 -3.44 13.70
N GLU A 95 -6.95 -3.29 14.65
CA GLU A 95 -6.69 -2.83 16.01
C GLU A 95 -6.55 -4.00 16.99
N THR A 96 -5.55 -3.96 17.84
CA THR A 96 -5.31 -4.93 18.91
C THR A 96 -6.17 -4.63 20.13
N SER A 97 -6.23 -5.57 21.11
CA SER A 97 -7.02 -5.39 22.35
C SER A 97 -6.55 -4.22 23.22
N ASP A 98 -5.30 -3.81 23.09
CA ASP A 98 -4.70 -2.67 23.81
C ASP A 98 -4.65 -1.38 22.97
N GLY A 99 -5.37 -1.35 21.81
CA GLY A 99 -5.54 -0.15 20.99
C GLY A 99 -4.32 0.20 20.15
N GLN A 100 -3.45 -0.77 19.82
CA GLN A 100 -2.37 -0.60 18.87
C GLN A 100 -2.83 -1.02 17.47
N PHE A 101 -2.17 -0.53 16.43
CA PHE A 101 -2.54 -0.78 15.04
C PHE A 101 -1.48 -1.64 14.35
N VAL A 102 -1.92 -2.74 13.72
CA VAL A 102 -1.04 -3.71 13.07
C VAL A 102 -1.44 -3.94 11.61
N CYS A 103 -0.43 -4.27 10.78
CA CYS A 103 -0.63 -4.52 9.35
C CYS A 103 -1.08 -5.97 9.14
N MET A 104 -2.39 -6.17 8.92
CA MET A 104 -3.00 -7.48 8.69
C MET A 104 -4.30 -7.34 7.91
N HIS A 105 -4.47 -8.21 6.89
CA HIS A 105 -5.69 -8.18 6.07
C HIS A 105 -6.89 -8.85 6.75
N ASP A 106 -6.68 -10.03 7.33
CA ASP A 106 -7.73 -10.81 7.94
C ASP A 106 -7.93 -10.36 9.40
N ASP A 107 -9.13 -10.46 9.91
CA ASP A 107 -9.42 -10.19 11.33
C ASP A 107 -8.75 -11.21 12.27
N THR A 108 -8.19 -12.29 11.72
CA THR A 108 -7.57 -13.38 12.48
C THR A 108 -6.14 -13.68 12.00
N LEU A 109 -5.35 -14.30 12.89
CA LEU A 109 -3.95 -14.67 12.65
C LEU A 109 -3.79 -15.88 11.74
N ASP A 110 -4.83 -16.68 11.53
CA ASP A 110 -4.80 -18.08 11.08
C ASP A 110 -4.19 -18.28 9.69
N ARG A 111 -4.37 -17.34 8.75
CA ARG A 111 -3.96 -17.55 7.35
C ARG A 111 -2.50 -17.23 7.08
N THR A 112 -1.99 -16.18 7.69
CA THR A 112 -0.66 -15.64 7.33
C THR A 112 0.38 -15.75 8.43
N THR A 113 -0.01 -16.30 9.60
CA THR A 113 0.90 -16.46 10.74
C THR A 113 0.81 -17.86 11.36
N ASN A 114 1.79 -18.19 12.20
CA ASN A 114 1.76 -19.39 13.03
C ASN A 114 0.86 -19.27 14.26
N GLY A 115 0.11 -18.16 14.41
CA GLY A 115 -0.89 -17.93 15.44
C GLY A 115 -2.28 -18.38 15.02
N SER A 116 -3.27 -18.17 15.88
CA SER A 116 -4.69 -18.41 15.58
C SER A 116 -5.58 -17.51 16.42
N GLY A 117 -6.80 -17.23 15.97
CA GLY A 117 -7.79 -16.41 16.68
C GLY A 117 -7.78 -14.94 16.26
N ALA A 118 -8.71 -14.15 16.82
CA ALA A 118 -8.93 -12.78 16.41
C ALA A 118 -7.80 -11.85 16.90
N ILE A 119 -7.35 -10.94 16.06
CA ILE A 119 -6.33 -9.94 16.40
C ILE A 119 -6.77 -9.09 17.60
N SER A 120 -8.06 -8.73 17.64
CA SER A 120 -8.65 -7.96 18.73
C SER A 120 -8.65 -8.65 20.10
N ASP A 121 -8.32 -9.94 20.18
CA ASP A 121 -8.17 -10.67 21.43
C ASP A 121 -6.76 -10.56 22.03
N TYR A 122 -5.79 -10.05 21.28
CA TYR A 122 -4.36 -9.99 21.64
C TYR A 122 -3.90 -8.55 21.83
N THR A 123 -3.01 -8.35 22.80
CA THR A 123 -2.19 -7.13 22.89
C THR A 123 -1.08 -7.14 21.85
N LEU A 124 -0.46 -5.98 21.55
CA LEU A 124 0.71 -5.93 20.67
C LEU A 124 1.86 -6.81 21.20
N ASP A 125 2.05 -6.86 22.52
CA ASP A 125 3.08 -7.72 23.16
C ASP A 125 2.78 -9.21 22.92
N ASP A 126 1.52 -9.62 23.05
CA ASP A 126 1.10 -10.98 22.73
C ASP A 126 1.35 -11.32 21.26
N LEU A 127 1.03 -10.40 20.32
CA LEU A 127 1.27 -10.58 18.88
C LEU A 127 2.76 -10.73 18.56
N SER A 128 3.63 -10.15 19.36
CA SER A 128 5.09 -10.25 19.17
C SER A 128 5.63 -11.69 19.23
N GLN A 129 4.86 -12.64 19.79
CA GLN A 129 5.21 -14.05 19.89
C GLN A 129 4.95 -14.80 18.57
N PHE A 130 4.08 -14.29 17.72
CA PHE A 130 3.74 -14.91 16.45
C PHE A 130 4.66 -14.43 15.32
N GLN A 131 4.67 -15.20 14.24
CA GLN A 131 5.50 -14.95 13.06
C GLN A 131 4.66 -15.13 11.82
N ILE A 132 4.91 -14.31 10.81
CA ILE A 132 4.37 -14.51 9.47
C ILE A 132 5.04 -15.78 8.93
N ASP A 133 4.25 -16.78 8.57
CA ASP A 133 4.70 -18.08 8.07
C ASP A 133 4.06 -18.49 6.72
N TYR A 134 3.36 -17.55 6.09
CA TYR A 134 2.73 -17.71 4.79
C TYR A 134 3.13 -16.57 3.83
N GLY A 135 3.23 -16.90 2.55
CA GLY A 135 3.49 -15.93 1.49
C GLY A 135 4.73 -16.29 0.65
N ASN A 136 5.02 -15.45 -0.33
CA ASN A 136 6.12 -15.65 -1.25
C ASN A 136 7.48 -15.38 -0.58
N TYR A 137 8.49 -16.16 -0.95
CA TYR A 137 9.89 -15.98 -0.51
C TYR A 137 10.13 -16.01 1.01
N LEU A 138 9.30 -16.73 1.77
CA LEU A 138 9.49 -16.93 3.22
C LEU A 138 10.87 -17.45 3.60
N ASN A 139 11.45 -18.31 2.75
CA ASN A 139 12.75 -18.97 3.01
C ASN A 139 13.94 -17.98 3.11
N THR A 140 13.75 -16.74 2.71
CA THR A 140 14.79 -15.70 2.78
C THR A 140 14.64 -14.78 3.99
N ASN A 141 13.55 -14.94 4.74
CA ASN A 141 13.16 -14.08 5.85
C ASN A 141 12.81 -14.92 7.06
N GLU A 142 13.75 -15.10 7.98
CA GLU A 142 13.50 -15.81 9.24
C GLU A 142 12.89 -14.84 10.27
N ASN A 143 11.92 -15.33 11.06
CA ASN A 143 11.30 -14.61 12.19
C ASN A 143 10.59 -13.29 11.81
N LEU A 144 9.86 -13.27 10.70
CA LEU A 144 9.06 -12.10 10.34
C LEU A 144 7.96 -11.85 11.35
N LYS A 145 7.92 -10.65 11.90
CA LYS A 145 6.86 -10.20 12.82
C LYS A 145 5.76 -9.47 12.05
N ILE A 146 4.58 -9.40 12.68
CA ILE A 146 3.48 -8.57 12.20
C ILE A 146 3.89 -7.12 12.39
N PRO A 147 3.96 -6.29 11.33
CA PRO A 147 4.36 -4.90 11.46
C PRO A 147 3.30 -4.05 12.15
N THR A 148 3.73 -3.00 12.83
CA THR A 148 2.84 -1.94 13.31
C THR A 148 2.58 -0.90 12.22
N LEU A 149 1.53 -0.09 12.40
CA LEU A 149 1.25 1.07 11.53
C LEU A 149 2.42 2.05 11.52
N GLU A 150 3.06 2.29 12.65
CA GLU A 150 4.23 3.19 12.76
C GLU A 150 5.43 2.69 11.95
N GLU A 151 5.70 1.38 11.99
CA GLU A 151 6.79 0.78 11.19
C GLU A 151 6.53 0.93 9.70
N TYR A 152 5.30 0.65 9.25
CA TYR A 152 4.88 0.86 7.87
C TYR A 152 5.00 2.33 7.44
N LEU A 153 4.47 3.28 8.22
CA LEU A 153 4.56 4.72 7.93
C LEU A 153 6.01 5.20 7.87
N SER A 154 6.88 4.68 8.74
CA SER A 154 8.31 4.98 8.73
C SER A 154 8.99 4.53 7.43
N ILE A 155 8.61 3.37 6.90
CA ILE A 155 9.11 2.89 5.60
C ILE A 155 8.63 3.79 4.47
N CYS A 156 7.33 4.09 4.41
CA CYS A 156 6.78 5.00 3.40
C CYS A 156 7.49 6.36 3.42
N SER A 157 7.70 6.92 4.61
CA SER A 157 8.44 8.18 4.79
C SER A 157 9.90 8.07 4.28
N THR A 158 10.57 6.95 4.56
CA THR A 158 11.97 6.72 4.17
C THR A 158 12.15 6.69 2.65
N TYR A 159 11.23 6.09 1.92
CA TYR A 159 11.30 5.94 0.48
C TYR A 159 10.50 6.99 -0.30
N GLY A 160 9.72 7.83 0.39
CA GLY A 160 8.87 8.85 -0.23
C GLY A 160 7.62 8.29 -0.92
N ASN A 161 7.17 7.10 -0.52
CA ASN A 161 5.95 6.50 -1.06
C ASN A 161 4.70 7.10 -0.39
N VAL A 162 3.59 7.15 -1.13
CA VAL A 162 2.27 7.48 -0.58
C VAL A 162 1.71 6.29 0.19
N PRO A 163 1.46 6.40 1.53
CA PRO A 163 0.74 5.36 2.25
C PRO A 163 -0.72 5.28 1.77
N ILE A 164 -1.16 4.07 1.40
CA ILE A 164 -2.57 3.75 1.14
C ILE A 164 -3.00 2.80 2.26
N ILE A 165 -3.87 3.26 3.16
CA ILE A 165 -4.16 2.56 4.41
C ILE A 165 -5.60 2.08 4.41
N GLU A 166 -5.82 0.77 4.24
CA GLU A 166 -7.15 0.18 4.30
C GLU A 166 -7.54 -0.15 5.74
N ILE A 167 -8.65 0.41 6.20
CA ILE A 167 -9.25 0.05 7.48
C ILE A 167 -9.99 -1.28 7.34
N LYS A 168 -9.58 -2.30 8.12
CA LYS A 168 -10.25 -3.60 8.21
C LYS A 168 -11.09 -3.69 9.46
N ASN A 169 -10.48 -3.49 10.62
CA ASN A 169 -11.17 -3.61 11.90
C ASN A 169 -10.52 -2.69 12.92
N ILE A 170 -11.04 -1.46 13.05
CA ILE A 170 -10.62 -0.50 14.08
C ILE A 170 -11.86 0.09 14.78
N THR A 171 -11.67 0.52 16.00
CA THR A 171 -12.70 1.19 16.80
C THR A 171 -12.26 2.55 17.30
N ASN A 172 -10.96 2.78 17.46
CA ASN A 172 -10.39 4.03 17.95
C ASN A 172 -9.82 4.89 16.82
N TYR A 173 -10.72 5.52 16.06
CA TYR A 173 -10.35 6.41 14.93
C TYR A 173 -9.50 7.61 15.35
N ASP A 174 -9.67 8.13 16.59
CA ASP A 174 -8.87 9.26 17.07
C ASP A 174 -7.41 8.83 17.30
N ALA A 175 -7.15 7.67 17.93
CA ALA A 175 -5.80 7.15 18.09
C ALA A 175 -5.16 6.80 16.73
N PHE A 176 -5.92 6.18 15.83
CA PHE A 176 -5.47 5.85 14.47
C PHE A 176 -5.00 7.10 13.71
N LEU A 177 -5.83 8.15 13.68
CA LEU A 177 -5.48 9.41 13.04
C LEU A 177 -4.29 10.10 13.72
N ASN A 178 -4.21 10.06 15.04
CA ASN A 178 -3.08 10.63 15.77
C ASN A 178 -1.75 9.95 15.41
N THR A 179 -1.74 8.63 15.17
CA THR A 179 -0.54 7.91 14.69
C THR A 179 -0.09 8.43 13.32
N ILE A 180 -1.04 8.61 12.39
CA ILE A 180 -0.74 9.15 11.04
C ILE A 180 -0.24 10.60 11.13
N ILE A 181 -0.89 11.45 11.91
CA ILE A 181 -0.49 12.85 12.11
C ILE A 181 0.91 12.92 12.73
N ALA A 182 1.19 12.09 13.74
CA ALA A 182 2.50 12.06 14.41
C ALA A 182 3.63 11.63 13.47
N SER A 183 3.35 10.84 12.43
CA SER A 183 4.34 10.46 11.40
C SER A 183 4.69 11.60 10.43
N GLY A 184 3.90 12.68 10.41
CA GLY A 184 4.03 13.80 9.47
C GLY A 184 3.49 13.51 8.06
N LEU A 185 2.77 12.41 7.85
CA LEU A 185 2.25 11.99 6.55
C LEU A 185 0.77 12.36 6.32
N GLU A 186 0.17 13.16 7.19
CA GLU A 186 -1.24 13.57 7.13
C GLU A 186 -1.64 14.15 5.76
N THR A 187 -0.79 14.95 5.14
CA THR A 187 -1.06 15.55 3.83
C THR A 187 -0.61 14.67 2.65
N HIS A 188 0.01 13.53 2.93
CA HIS A 188 0.63 12.66 1.92
C HIS A 188 0.24 11.18 2.06
N CYS A 189 -0.98 10.90 2.51
CA CYS A 189 -1.53 9.54 2.59
C CYS A 189 -2.97 9.50 2.08
N ILE A 190 -3.47 8.30 1.81
CA ILE A 190 -4.88 8.02 1.49
C ILE A 190 -5.38 6.99 2.50
N ILE A 191 -6.57 7.18 3.06
CA ILE A 191 -7.25 6.17 3.88
C ILE A 191 -8.39 5.56 3.07
N THR A 192 -8.44 4.23 3.02
CA THR A 192 -9.51 3.49 2.35
C THR A 192 -10.27 2.62 3.36
N GLY A 193 -11.51 2.25 3.04
CA GLY A 193 -12.29 1.38 3.91
C GLY A 193 -13.76 1.30 3.53
N ALA A 194 -14.56 0.70 4.38
CA ALA A 194 -16.02 0.75 4.24
C ALA A 194 -16.51 2.19 4.35
N ILE A 195 -17.68 2.48 3.76
CA ILE A 195 -18.20 3.86 3.74
C ILE A 195 -18.39 4.45 5.14
N ASP A 196 -18.72 3.63 6.12
CA ASP A 196 -18.93 4.09 7.49
C ASP A 196 -17.60 4.48 8.15
N ASP A 197 -16.50 3.71 7.90
CA ASP A 197 -15.14 4.09 8.34
C ASP A 197 -14.69 5.41 7.70
N VAL A 198 -14.92 5.53 6.39
CA VAL A 198 -14.60 6.75 5.63
C VAL A 198 -15.33 7.97 6.19
N LYS A 199 -16.59 7.82 6.61
CA LYS A 199 -17.37 8.88 7.28
C LYS A 199 -16.79 9.25 8.64
N GLU A 200 -16.38 8.24 9.44
CA GLU A 200 -15.75 8.46 10.75
C GLU A 200 -14.41 9.21 10.61
N ILE A 201 -13.59 8.85 9.62
CA ILE A 201 -12.35 9.58 9.31
C ILE A 201 -12.67 11.01 8.89
N ARG A 202 -13.59 11.22 7.94
CA ARG A 202 -13.92 12.56 7.43
C ARG A 202 -14.52 13.48 8.51
N ALA A 203 -15.27 12.94 9.44
CA ALA A 203 -15.84 13.70 10.57
C ALA A 203 -14.75 14.26 11.50
N ARG A 204 -13.55 13.65 11.54
CA ARG A 204 -12.40 14.03 12.39
C ARG A 204 -11.31 14.76 11.63
N ASN A 205 -11.14 14.47 10.35
CA ASN A 205 -10.07 15.02 9.53
C ASN A 205 -10.58 15.40 8.14
N SER A 206 -10.44 16.67 7.77
CA SER A 206 -10.88 17.19 6.47
C SER A 206 -9.78 17.18 5.40
N ILE A 207 -8.53 16.91 5.79
CA ILE A 207 -7.34 17.06 4.93
C ILE A 207 -7.04 15.75 4.20
N ILE A 208 -7.01 14.62 4.94
CA ILE A 208 -6.62 13.31 4.40
C ILE A 208 -7.61 12.90 3.31
N PRO A 209 -7.15 12.57 2.10
CA PRO A 209 -8.00 11.93 1.10
C PRO A 209 -8.55 10.60 1.62
N VAL A 210 -9.85 10.38 1.42
CA VAL A 210 -10.52 9.15 1.83
C VAL A 210 -11.20 8.49 0.64
N MET A 211 -11.14 7.16 0.57
CA MET A 211 -11.77 6.41 -0.52
C MET A 211 -12.59 5.25 0.04
N THR A 212 -13.82 5.11 -0.45
CA THR A 212 -14.59 3.90 -0.14
C THR A 212 -14.23 2.79 -1.12
N ILE A 213 -14.27 1.54 -0.66
CA ILE A 213 -14.07 0.38 -1.52
C ILE A 213 -15.39 0.07 -2.23
N GLY A 214 -15.33 0.01 -3.55
CA GLY A 214 -16.46 -0.38 -4.39
C GLY A 214 -16.67 -1.89 -4.34
N TYR A 215 -17.63 -2.36 -3.54
CA TYR A 215 -18.00 -3.77 -3.49
C TYR A 215 -18.97 -4.13 -4.60
N THR A 216 -18.76 -5.28 -5.25
CA THR A 216 -19.68 -5.88 -6.21
C THR A 216 -20.94 -6.44 -5.51
N PRO A 217 -22.05 -6.53 -6.21
CA PRO A 217 -22.34 -6.16 -7.62
C PRO A 217 -23.15 -4.87 -7.76
N ALA A 218 -22.98 -3.91 -6.85
CA ALA A 218 -23.70 -2.66 -6.95
C ALA A 218 -23.26 -1.89 -8.21
N PRO A 219 -24.17 -1.33 -9.01
CA PRO A 219 -23.82 -0.41 -10.07
C PRO A 219 -22.94 0.71 -9.48
N TYR A 220 -21.99 1.23 -10.26
CA TYR A 220 -21.13 2.36 -9.82
C TYR A 220 -21.96 3.54 -9.27
N THR A 221 -23.24 3.67 -9.67
CA THR A 221 -24.19 4.68 -9.19
C THR A 221 -24.42 4.63 -7.69
N ASP A 222 -24.53 3.44 -7.08
CA ASP A 222 -24.78 3.31 -5.64
C ASP A 222 -23.57 3.76 -4.82
N ASN A 223 -22.38 3.43 -5.29
CA ASN A 223 -21.13 3.93 -4.68
C ASN A 223 -21.01 5.45 -4.84
N LEU A 224 -21.41 5.99 -6.00
CA LEU A 224 -21.42 7.43 -6.27
C LEU A 224 -22.34 8.18 -5.30
N GLU A 225 -23.57 7.70 -5.10
CA GLU A 225 -24.50 8.33 -4.14
C GLU A 225 -23.89 8.37 -2.74
N ARG A 226 -23.34 7.25 -2.27
CA ARG A 226 -22.76 7.14 -0.93
C ARG A 226 -21.53 8.03 -0.74
N ILE A 227 -20.62 8.07 -1.71
CA ILE A 227 -19.41 8.89 -1.60
C ILE A 227 -19.72 10.39 -1.72
N THR A 228 -20.79 10.80 -2.35
CA THR A 228 -21.19 12.21 -2.41
C THR A 228 -21.66 12.77 -1.07
N GLU A 229 -21.97 11.92 -0.09
CA GLU A 229 -22.21 12.34 1.30
C GLU A 229 -20.90 12.82 2.00
N ILE A 230 -19.74 12.39 1.51
CA ILE A 230 -18.44 12.87 1.94
C ILE A 230 -18.16 14.21 1.24
N SER A 231 -17.64 15.22 1.97
CA SER A 231 -17.46 16.56 1.44
C SER A 231 -16.37 16.63 0.34
N GLU A 232 -15.13 16.77 0.68
CA GLU A 232 -13.99 16.98 -0.25
C GLU A 232 -12.95 15.88 -0.08
N ASN A 233 -11.94 15.84 -0.95
CA ASN A 233 -10.83 14.87 -0.90
C ASN A 233 -11.34 13.44 -0.78
N ARG A 234 -12.19 13.02 -1.70
CA ARG A 234 -12.90 11.75 -1.66
C ARG A 234 -12.71 10.96 -2.94
N GLY A 235 -12.76 9.64 -2.84
CA GLY A 235 -12.62 8.76 -4.00
C GLY A 235 -13.29 7.41 -3.80
N ILE A 236 -13.21 6.59 -4.84
CA ILE A 236 -13.67 5.21 -4.84
C ILE A 236 -12.56 4.32 -5.37
N LEU A 237 -12.27 3.24 -4.66
CA LEU A 237 -11.34 2.21 -5.06
C LEU A 237 -12.13 1.01 -5.58
N TYR A 238 -12.12 0.79 -6.90
CA TYR A 238 -12.91 -0.26 -7.56
C TYR A 238 -12.11 -1.52 -7.85
N ASN A 239 -12.77 -2.67 -7.75
CA ASN A 239 -12.31 -3.83 -8.48
C ASN A 239 -12.43 -3.52 -9.98
N TYR A 240 -11.32 -3.60 -10.72
CA TYR A 240 -11.18 -3.04 -12.08
C TYR A 240 -12.26 -3.45 -13.09
N PRO A 241 -12.83 -4.67 -13.08
CA PRO A 241 -13.91 -5.01 -14.03
C PRO A 241 -15.24 -4.28 -13.80
N GLN A 242 -15.37 -3.56 -12.68
CA GLN A 242 -16.62 -2.89 -12.28
C GLN A 242 -16.73 -1.45 -12.77
N VAL A 243 -15.64 -0.90 -13.30
CA VAL A 243 -15.58 0.50 -13.73
C VAL A 243 -15.03 0.60 -15.16
N ASP A 244 -15.62 1.44 -15.97
CA ASP A 244 -15.18 1.75 -17.31
C ASP A 244 -14.78 3.23 -17.41
N GLN A 245 -14.28 3.64 -18.59
CA GLN A 245 -13.87 5.02 -18.83
C GLN A 245 -15.00 6.02 -18.57
N ALA A 246 -16.24 5.72 -19.01
CA ALA A 246 -17.35 6.63 -18.83
C ALA A 246 -17.68 6.86 -17.33
N ALA A 247 -17.54 5.83 -16.52
CA ALA A 247 -17.71 5.94 -15.08
C ALA A 247 -16.58 6.76 -14.44
N ILE A 248 -15.33 6.56 -14.84
CA ILE A 248 -14.20 7.37 -14.36
C ILE A 248 -14.38 8.85 -14.73
N ASP A 249 -14.79 9.15 -15.97
CA ASP A 249 -15.08 10.52 -16.42
C ASP A 249 -16.15 11.20 -15.55
N ILE A 250 -17.22 10.45 -15.17
CA ILE A 250 -18.28 10.96 -14.31
C ILE A 250 -17.78 11.25 -12.89
N LEU A 251 -16.92 10.40 -12.34
CA LEU A 251 -16.29 10.61 -11.04
C LEU A 251 -15.43 11.88 -11.04
N HIS A 252 -14.57 12.03 -12.03
CA HIS A 252 -13.69 13.19 -12.17
C HIS A 252 -14.46 14.51 -12.37
N GLN A 253 -15.58 14.50 -13.12
CA GLN A 253 -16.46 15.68 -13.23
C GLN A 253 -17.05 16.13 -11.88
N GLN A 254 -17.05 15.26 -10.87
CA GLN A 254 -17.50 15.56 -9.51
C GLN A 254 -16.35 15.71 -8.50
N ASN A 255 -15.12 15.81 -8.98
CA ASN A 255 -13.89 15.83 -8.17
C ASN A 255 -13.80 14.62 -7.22
N ILE A 256 -14.08 13.42 -7.72
CA ILE A 256 -13.98 12.15 -7.01
C ILE A 256 -12.85 11.35 -7.64
N PHE A 257 -11.86 10.94 -6.83
CA PHE A 257 -10.74 10.12 -7.29
C PHE A 257 -11.19 8.69 -7.60
N CYS A 258 -10.52 8.05 -8.55
CA CYS A 258 -10.78 6.67 -8.94
C CYS A 258 -9.49 5.85 -8.92
N GLY A 259 -9.34 4.96 -7.96
CA GLY A 259 -8.34 3.91 -7.98
C GLY A 259 -8.92 2.59 -8.48
N VAL A 260 -8.09 1.68 -8.97
CA VAL A 260 -8.49 0.34 -9.39
C VAL A 260 -7.58 -0.75 -8.80
N TRP A 261 -8.16 -1.93 -8.45
CA TRP A 261 -7.47 -3.07 -7.83
C TRP A 261 -8.05 -4.42 -8.26
N SER A 262 -7.35 -5.55 -8.16
CA SER A 262 -5.91 -5.65 -8.31
C SER A 262 -5.61 -5.94 -9.76
N VAL A 263 -4.75 -5.17 -10.38
CA VAL A 263 -4.41 -5.31 -11.80
C VAL A 263 -2.99 -5.83 -11.89
N ASP A 264 -2.81 -7.07 -12.35
CA ASP A 264 -1.54 -7.77 -12.33
C ASP A 264 -0.96 -8.03 -13.74
N ASP A 265 -1.62 -7.53 -14.79
CA ASP A 265 -1.11 -7.58 -16.15
C ASP A 265 -0.98 -6.18 -16.77
N THR A 266 0.06 -6.01 -17.57
CA THR A 266 0.42 -4.70 -18.14
C THR A 266 -0.57 -4.18 -19.17
N GLU A 267 -1.28 -5.04 -19.90
CA GLU A 267 -2.28 -4.64 -20.90
C GLU A 267 -3.49 -4.02 -20.20
N THR A 268 -3.99 -4.68 -19.16
CA THR A 268 -5.08 -4.16 -18.33
C THR A 268 -4.65 -2.88 -17.61
N ALA A 269 -3.43 -2.83 -17.08
CA ALA A 269 -2.92 -1.62 -16.43
C ALA A 269 -2.87 -0.44 -17.38
N GLN A 270 -2.32 -0.61 -18.59
CA GLN A 270 -2.29 0.45 -19.61
C GLN A 270 -3.70 0.91 -19.97
N LYS A 271 -4.65 -0.01 -20.11
CA LYS A 271 -6.05 0.32 -20.36
C LYS A 271 -6.63 1.26 -19.30
N TYR A 272 -6.36 1.01 -18.00
CA TYR A 272 -6.89 1.86 -16.93
C TYR A 272 -6.13 3.17 -16.78
N ILE A 273 -4.84 3.22 -17.13
CA ILE A 273 -4.09 4.47 -17.31
C ILE A 273 -4.76 5.32 -18.42
N ASP A 274 -5.04 4.70 -19.56
CA ASP A 274 -5.70 5.37 -20.69
C ASP A 274 -7.13 5.83 -20.35
N TYR A 275 -7.82 5.13 -19.47
CA TYR A 275 -9.12 5.52 -18.93
C TYR A 275 -9.05 6.65 -17.91
N GLY A 276 -7.85 7.00 -17.44
CA GLY A 276 -7.62 8.08 -16.50
C GLY A 276 -7.77 7.68 -15.02
N ALA A 277 -7.62 6.40 -14.67
CA ALA A 277 -7.57 6.01 -13.26
C ALA A 277 -6.44 6.76 -12.53
N ASP A 278 -6.71 7.28 -11.34
CA ASP A 278 -5.76 8.08 -10.58
C ASP A 278 -4.58 7.25 -10.06
N PHE A 279 -4.80 5.96 -9.78
CA PHE A 279 -3.75 5.00 -9.46
C PHE A 279 -4.23 3.55 -9.68
N ILE A 280 -3.27 2.63 -9.76
CA ILE A 280 -3.48 1.20 -9.98
C ILE A 280 -2.81 0.41 -8.86
N VAL A 281 -3.59 -0.40 -8.14
CA VAL A 281 -3.11 -1.33 -7.12
C VAL A 281 -2.78 -2.67 -7.76
N THR A 282 -1.58 -3.18 -7.51
CA THR A 282 -1.05 -4.38 -8.13
C THR A 282 -0.24 -5.24 -7.15
N ASN A 283 -0.25 -6.56 -7.36
CA ASN A 283 0.63 -7.50 -6.66
C ASN A 283 1.96 -7.71 -7.41
N GLU A 284 2.00 -7.46 -8.73
CA GLU A 284 3.04 -7.99 -9.61
C GLU A 284 3.72 -6.94 -10.48
N ILE A 285 2.99 -5.92 -10.98
CA ILE A 285 3.54 -4.99 -11.97
C ILE A 285 4.58 -4.09 -11.30
N PRO A 286 5.83 -4.01 -11.82
CA PRO A 286 6.82 -3.10 -11.27
C PRO A 286 6.43 -1.64 -11.50
N ALA A 287 6.98 -0.75 -10.69
CA ALA A 287 6.61 0.66 -10.51
C ALA A 287 6.48 1.52 -11.81
N ARG A 288 6.96 1.03 -12.96
CA ARG A 288 6.84 1.72 -14.27
C ARG A 288 6.79 0.70 -15.41
N ILE A 289 5.77 0.77 -16.25
CA ILE A 289 5.65 -0.08 -17.45
C ILE A 289 6.77 0.21 -18.45
N ASN A 290 7.19 1.46 -18.61
CA ASN A 290 8.15 1.91 -19.62
C ASN A 290 9.60 1.42 -19.42
N HIS A 291 9.97 0.87 -18.27
CA HIS A 291 11.30 0.29 -18.09
C HIS A 291 11.44 -1.15 -18.61
N MET A 292 10.34 -1.85 -18.91
CA MET A 292 10.39 -3.23 -19.40
C MET A 292 10.63 -3.36 -20.91
N VAL A 293 10.44 -2.29 -21.69
CA VAL A 293 10.57 -2.32 -23.16
C VAL A 293 12.01 -2.11 -23.63
N ASN A 294 12.87 -1.49 -22.82
CA ASN A 294 14.23 -1.11 -23.22
C ASN A 294 15.33 -2.10 -22.82
N ASP A 295 15.04 -3.13 -22.04
CA ASP A 295 16.05 -4.12 -21.64
C ASP A 295 16.12 -5.34 -22.58
N ASN A 296 15.42 -5.32 -23.71
CA ASN A 296 15.42 -6.38 -24.73
C ASN A 296 16.00 -5.92 -26.10
N GLU A 297 16.71 -4.81 -26.20
CA GLU A 297 17.50 -4.45 -27.39
C GLU A 297 19.02 -4.62 -27.21
#